data_8c360b7ae23153f5957ef5c5d1d2da0c
#
_entry.id   8c360b7ae23153f5957ef5c5d1d2da0c
#
_cell.length_a   1.000
_cell.length_b   1.000
_cell.length_c   1.000
_cell.angle_alpha   90.00
_cell.angle_beta   90.00
_cell.angle_gamma   90.00
#
_symmetry.space_group_name_H-M   'P 1'
#
loop_
_entity.id
_entity.type
_entity.pdbx_description
1 polymer ?
#
loop_
_entity_poly.entity_id
_entity_poly.type
_entity_poly.pdbx_seq_one_letter_code
_entity_poly.pdbx_strand_id
1 'polypeptide(L)'
;DNMTMAAGLEARTPFLDHELVELAAACPPEFKLASGGKGVLKDIGRPLMPVDVIDRPKGYFPVPAIRHLDGPFLDRVRDALTDPAAKSRGLFRPAWIQAMLAAPNDNRTTLGANALWQAALLEMWLQTQGVT
;
A
#
# COMPACT_ATOMS: atom_id res chain seq x y z
N ASP A 1 1.26 12.04 -11.90
CA ASP A 1 0.76 12.82 -13.05
C ASP A 1 -0.77 12.93 -13.10
N ASN A 2 -1.53 11.86 -12.81
CA ASN A 2 -3.00 11.90 -12.88
C ASN A 2 -3.63 13.04 -12.08
N MET A 3 -3.12 13.33 -10.89
CA MET A 3 -3.64 14.42 -10.04
C MET A 3 -3.32 15.80 -10.60
N THR A 4 -2.13 15.98 -11.16
CA THR A 4 -1.73 17.25 -11.78
C THR A 4 -2.40 17.45 -13.13
N MET A 5 -2.58 16.39 -13.91
CA MET A 5 -3.28 16.46 -15.20
C MET A 5 -4.77 16.79 -15.05
N ALA A 6 -5.39 16.51 -13.92
CA ALA A 6 -6.74 16.98 -13.62
C ALA A 6 -6.84 18.52 -13.61
N ALA A 7 -5.73 19.21 -13.37
CA ALA A 7 -5.60 20.67 -13.44
C ALA A 7 -4.84 21.15 -14.69
N GLY A 8 -4.65 20.29 -15.70
CA GLY A 8 -3.92 20.61 -16.93
C GLY A 8 -2.41 20.81 -16.75
N LEU A 9 -1.82 20.27 -15.67
CA LEU A 9 -0.39 20.37 -15.37
C LEU A 9 0.29 19.02 -15.58
N GLU A 10 1.30 18.98 -16.42
CA GLU A 10 2.14 17.78 -16.59
C GLU A 10 3.22 17.74 -15.50
N ALA A 11 3.26 16.66 -14.74
CA ALA A 11 4.34 16.41 -13.79
C ALA A 11 5.40 15.49 -14.41
N ARG A 12 6.63 15.96 -14.41
CA ARG A 12 7.80 15.19 -14.85
C ARG A 12 8.74 14.97 -13.68
N THR A 13 9.17 13.74 -13.50
CA THR A 13 10.14 13.36 -12.46
C THR A 13 11.54 13.31 -13.08
N PRO A 14 12.50 14.11 -12.59
CA PRO A 14 13.87 14.13 -13.14
C PRO A 14 14.55 12.75 -13.16
N PHE A 15 14.25 11.89 -12.20
CA PHE A 15 14.78 10.53 -12.11
C PHE A 15 14.23 9.56 -13.16
N LEU A 16 13.23 9.96 -13.96
CA LEU A 16 12.71 9.19 -15.10
C LEU A 16 13.14 9.77 -16.44
N ASP A 17 14.05 10.72 -16.44
CA ASP A 17 14.71 11.17 -17.66
C ASP A 17 15.48 10.00 -18.28
N HIS A 18 15.34 9.80 -19.60
CA HIS A 18 15.88 8.61 -20.28
C HIS A 18 17.41 8.56 -20.23
N GLU A 19 18.11 9.69 -20.33
CA GLU A 19 19.57 9.73 -20.25
C GLU A 19 20.04 9.34 -18.84
N LEU A 20 19.33 9.81 -17.81
CA LEU A 20 19.63 9.44 -16.43
C LEU A 20 19.32 7.96 -16.16
N VAL A 21 18.25 7.42 -16.71
CA VAL A 21 17.92 6.00 -16.60
C VAL A 21 18.97 5.14 -17.28
N GLU A 22 19.43 5.49 -18.47
CA GLU A 22 20.48 4.79 -19.19
C GLU A 22 21.81 4.82 -18.41
N LEU A 23 22.20 5.98 -17.88
CA LEU A 23 23.37 6.12 -17.02
C LEU A 23 23.23 5.26 -15.75
N ALA A 24 22.09 5.29 -15.12
CA ALA A 24 21.84 4.48 -13.92
C ALA A 24 21.83 2.97 -14.22
N ALA A 25 21.36 2.56 -15.39
CA ALA A 25 21.42 1.18 -15.83
C ALA A 25 22.87 0.72 -16.06
N ALA A 26 23.71 1.55 -16.65
CA ALA A 26 25.12 1.29 -16.87
C ALA A 26 25.97 1.32 -15.58
N CYS A 27 25.47 1.95 -14.52
CA CYS A 27 26.20 2.05 -13.25
C CYS A 27 26.33 0.66 -12.59
N PRO A 28 27.54 0.26 -12.12
CA PRO A 28 27.74 -0.99 -11.44
C PRO A 28 26.82 -1.20 -10.22
N PRO A 29 26.30 -2.42 -10.00
CA PRO A 29 25.37 -2.70 -8.91
C PRO A 29 25.89 -2.35 -7.52
N GLU A 30 27.19 -2.54 -7.28
CA GLU A 30 27.86 -2.26 -6.01
C GLU A 30 27.73 -0.79 -5.59
N PHE A 31 27.78 0.14 -6.51
CA PHE A 31 27.58 1.57 -6.22
C PHE A 31 26.10 1.89 -5.92
N LYS A 32 25.19 1.23 -6.62
CA LYS A 32 23.75 1.42 -6.41
C LYS A 32 23.29 0.87 -5.06
N LEU A 33 23.84 -0.28 -4.67
CA LEU A 33 23.45 -1.00 -3.44
C LEU A 33 24.25 -0.57 -2.20
N ALA A 34 25.34 0.18 -2.37
CA ALA A 34 26.13 0.67 -1.25
C ALA A 34 25.28 1.43 -0.22
N SER A 35 25.73 1.44 1.03
CA SER A 35 25.10 2.16 2.15
C SER A 35 23.61 1.80 2.38
N GLY A 36 23.26 0.54 2.19
CA GLY A 36 21.86 0.07 2.33
C GLY A 36 20.95 0.47 1.18
N GLY A 37 21.53 0.72 0.00
CA GLY A 37 20.87 1.19 -1.21
C GLY A 37 21.00 2.69 -1.43
N LYS A 38 20.96 3.07 -2.70
CA LYS A 38 21.12 4.47 -3.15
C LYS A 38 22.49 5.09 -2.80
N GLY A 39 23.55 4.29 -2.74
CA GLY A 39 24.90 4.74 -2.34
C GLY A 39 25.36 5.98 -3.09
N VAL A 40 25.37 5.93 -4.43
CA VAL A 40 25.75 7.07 -5.29
C VAL A 40 24.96 8.34 -4.97
N LEU A 41 23.64 8.21 -4.80
CA LEU A 41 22.79 9.38 -4.49
C LEU A 41 23.09 9.95 -3.12
N LYS A 42 23.39 9.11 -2.12
CA LYS A 42 23.80 9.56 -0.79
C LYS A 42 25.13 10.29 -0.84
N ASP A 43 26.10 9.78 -1.58
CA ASP A 43 27.44 10.38 -1.70
C ASP A 43 27.38 11.76 -2.38
N ILE A 44 26.58 11.87 -3.45
CA ILE A 44 26.32 13.17 -4.11
C ILE A 44 25.57 14.12 -3.18
N GLY A 45 24.65 13.62 -2.36
CA GLY A 45 23.84 14.42 -1.44
C GLY A 45 24.59 14.92 -0.22
N ARG A 46 25.64 14.22 0.26
CA ARG A 46 26.36 14.55 1.50
C ARG A 46 26.88 15.99 1.58
N PRO A 47 27.46 16.58 0.53
CA PRO A 47 27.87 17.98 0.57
C PRO A 47 26.71 18.99 0.46
N LEU A 48 25.51 18.51 0.10
CA LEU A 48 24.34 19.36 -0.19
C LEU A 48 23.27 19.36 0.90
N MET A 49 23.27 18.32 1.74
CA MET A 49 22.21 18.11 2.73
C MET A 49 22.77 17.64 4.08
N PRO A 50 22.09 17.95 5.20
CA PRO A 50 22.46 17.45 6.52
C PRO A 50 22.50 15.92 6.58
N VAL A 51 23.46 15.38 7.36
CA VAL A 51 23.69 13.93 7.48
C VAL A 51 22.47 13.19 8.03
N ASP A 52 21.77 13.78 8.98
CA ASP A 52 20.56 13.22 9.57
C ASP A 52 19.39 13.07 8.58
N VAL A 53 19.38 13.87 7.51
CA VAL A 53 18.43 13.73 6.40
C VAL A 53 18.86 12.59 5.47
N ILE A 54 20.15 12.53 5.10
CA ILE A 54 20.69 11.53 4.16
C ILE A 54 20.68 10.13 4.75
N ASP A 55 21.10 10.00 5.99
CA ASP A 55 21.26 8.70 6.67
C ASP A 55 20.04 8.32 7.53
N ARG A 56 18.93 9.07 7.38
CA ARG A 56 17.69 8.76 8.07
C ARG A 56 17.24 7.33 7.75
N PRO A 57 16.89 6.52 8.76
CA PRO A 57 16.35 5.19 8.54
C PRO A 57 15.13 5.24 7.62
N LYS A 58 15.02 4.25 6.72
CA LYS A 58 13.88 4.14 5.82
C LYS A 58 12.60 3.99 6.63
N GLY A 59 11.73 4.98 6.56
CA GLY A 59 10.40 4.97 7.15
C GLY A 59 9.35 4.59 6.12
N TYR A 60 8.26 4.05 6.60
CA TYR A 60 7.03 3.89 5.82
C TYR A 60 6.09 5.04 6.16
N PHE A 61 5.29 5.48 5.21
CA PHE A 61 4.08 6.23 5.52
C PHE A 61 3.01 5.22 5.92
N PRO A 62 2.78 4.96 7.22
CA PRO A 62 1.67 4.11 7.59
C PRO A 62 0.40 4.86 7.22
N VAL A 63 -0.30 4.39 6.20
CA VAL A 63 -1.69 4.77 6.03
C VAL A 63 -2.38 4.34 7.32
N PRO A 64 -3.13 5.23 8.00
CA PRO A 64 -3.91 4.84 9.17
C PRO A 64 -4.86 3.72 8.77
N ALA A 65 -4.46 2.49 9.02
CA ALA A 65 -5.30 1.33 8.74
C ALA A 65 -6.25 1.13 9.93
N ILE A 66 -7.50 0.81 9.65
CA ILE A 66 -8.43 0.39 10.69
C ILE A 66 -7.86 -0.86 11.37
N ARG A 67 -7.62 -0.75 12.66
CA ARG A 67 -7.07 -1.83 13.49
C ARG A 67 -8.14 -2.51 14.33
N HIS A 68 -9.17 -1.75 14.73
CA HIS A 68 -10.26 -2.21 15.54
C HIS A 68 -11.58 -1.98 14.82
N LEU A 69 -12.44 -3.00 14.84
CA LEU A 69 -13.78 -2.97 14.25
C LEU A 69 -14.80 -3.08 15.37
N ASP A 70 -15.68 -2.13 15.43
CA ASP A 70 -16.85 -2.12 16.32
C ASP A 70 -18.02 -1.36 15.67
N GLY A 71 -19.18 -1.41 16.33
CA GLY A 71 -20.36 -0.64 15.96
C GLY A 71 -20.68 -0.66 14.47
N PRO A 72 -21.02 0.49 13.86
CA PRO A 72 -21.45 0.56 12.46
C PRO A 72 -20.40 0.08 11.45
N PHE A 73 -19.11 0.17 11.78
CA PHE A 73 -18.06 -0.35 10.91
C PHE A 73 -18.05 -1.88 10.87
N LEU A 74 -18.22 -2.53 12.01
CA LEU A 74 -18.32 -3.99 12.08
C LEU A 74 -19.59 -4.49 11.38
N ASP A 75 -20.70 -3.79 11.54
CA ASP A 75 -21.96 -4.13 10.88
C ASP A 75 -21.81 -4.04 9.36
N ARG A 76 -21.19 -2.97 8.86
CA ARG A 76 -20.91 -2.81 7.43
C ARG A 76 -20.01 -3.92 6.86
N VAL A 77 -19.02 -4.33 7.62
CA VAL A 77 -18.12 -5.45 7.28
C VAL A 77 -18.90 -6.76 7.21
N ARG A 78 -19.75 -7.02 8.20
CA ARG A 78 -20.61 -8.20 8.24
C ARG A 78 -21.54 -8.24 7.03
N ASP A 79 -22.24 -7.14 6.76
CA ASP A 79 -23.17 -7.04 5.64
C ASP A 79 -22.46 -7.33 4.31
N ALA A 80 -21.31 -6.70 4.06
CA ALA A 80 -20.55 -6.89 2.84
C ALA A 80 -20.11 -8.36 2.61
N LEU A 81 -19.58 -9.00 3.66
CA LEU A 81 -19.05 -10.37 3.56
C LEU A 81 -20.11 -11.46 3.59
N THR A 82 -21.31 -11.14 4.08
CA THR A 82 -22.44 -12.10 4.11
C THR A 82 -23.47 -11.86 3.02
N ASP A 83 -23.26 -10.84 2.18
CA ASP A 83 -24.11 -10.54 1.04
C ASP A 83 -24.24 -11.73 0.08
N PRO A 84 -25.41 -11.96 -0.52
CA PRO A 84 -25.59 -13.01 -1.50
C PRO A 84 -24.59 -12.97 -2.68
N ALA A 85 -24.24 -11.77 -3.16
CA ALA A 85 -23.25 -11.62 -4.23
C ALA A 85 -21.85 -12.05 -3.78
N ALA A 86 -21.43 -11.72 -2.56
CA ALA A 86 -20.16 -12.16 -1.98
C ALA A 86 -20.11 -13.68 -1.83
N LYS A 87 -21.21 -14.30 -1.39
CA LYS A 87 -21.33 -15.75 -1.29
C LYS A 87 -21.28 -16.44 -2.66
N SER A 88 -21.98 -15.88 -3.64
CA SER A 88 -21.98 -16.40 -5.02
C SER A 88 -20.60 -16.33 -5.65
N ARG A 89 -19.88 -15.25 -5.43
CA ARG A 89 -18.53 -15.02 -5.92
C ARG A 89 -17.50 -16.01 -5.35
N GLY A 90 -17.68 -16.40 -4.09
CA GLY A 90 -16.89 -17.45 -3.46
C GLY A 90 -15.41 -17.14 -3.27
N LEU A 91 -15.01 -15.86 -3.18
CA LEU A 91 -13.62 -15.45 -2.97
C LEU A 91 -13.08 -15.92 -1.62
N PHE A 92 -13.93 -15.91 -0.60
CA PHE A 92 -13.55 -16.31 0.75
C PHE A 92 -14.32 -17.56 1.16
N ARG A 93 -13.63 -18.47 1.83
CA ARG A 93 -14.27 -19.68 2.36
C ARG A 93 -15.29 -19.28 3.45
N PRO A 94 -16.54 -19.81 3.42
CA PRO A 94 -17.55 -19.47 4.41
C PRO A 94 -17.11 -19.70 5.85
N ALA A 95 -16.42 -20.80 6.13
CA ALA A 95 -15.89 -21.10 7.45
C ALA A 95 -14.86 -20.06 7.92
N TRP A 96 -14.04 -19.52 7.02
CA TRP A 96 -13.10 -18.46 7.33
C TRP A 96 -13.84 -17.16 7.71
N ILE A 97 -14.85 -16.77 6.91
CA ILE A 97 -15.68 -15.58 7.21
C ILE A 97 -16.34 -15.72 8.58
N GLN A 98 -16.92 -16.89 8.89
CA GLN A 98 -17.55 -17.13 10.19
C GLN A 98 -16.57 -17.02 11.35
N ALA A 99 -15.40 -17.63 11.23
CA ALA A 99 -14.34 -17.55 12.24
C ALA A 99 -13.86 -16.10 12.46
N MET A 100 -13.66 -15.35 11.38
CA MET A 100 -13.22 -13.96 11.45
C MET A 100 -14.30 -13.04 12.05
N LEU A 101 -15.57 -13.25 11.75
CA LEU A 101 -16.69 -12.50 12.32
C LEU A 101 -16.95 -12.83 13.79
N ALA A 102 -16.60 -14.04 14.23
CA ALA A 102 -16.69 -14.43 15.65
C ALA A 102 -15.60 -13.74 16.50
N ALA A 103 -14.45 -13.44 15.91
CA ALA A 103 -13.33 -12.77 16.58
C ALA A 103 -12.77 -11.63 15.69
N PRO A 104 -13.53 -10.54 15.47
CA PRO A 104 -13.28 -9.58 14.40
C PRO A 104 -11.99 -8.78 14.57
N ASN A 105 -11.40 -8.76 15.75
CA ASN A 105 -10.23 -7.96 16.08
C ASN A 105 -8.95 -8.77 16.35
N ASP A 106 -9.03 -10.10 16.27
CA ASP A 106 -7.90 -10.97 16.63
C ASP A 106 -6.88 -11.14 15.51
N ASN A 107 -7.30 -10.97 14.27
CA ASN A 107 -6.45 -11.21 13.12
C ASN A 107 -5.97 -9.91 12.47
N ARG A 108 -4.65 -9.83 12.32
CA ARG A 108 -3.99 -8.69 11.68
C ARG A 108 -3.14 -9.12 10.50
N THR A 109 -3.03 -8.23 9.53
CA THR A 109 -2.10 -8.38 8.42
C THR A 109 -0.66 -8.14 8.88
N THR A 110 0.30 -8.48 8.05
CA THR A 110 1.72 -8.21 8.29
C THR A 110 2.02 -6.72 8.52
N LEU A 111 1.17 -5.82 8.01
CA LEU A 111 1.27 -4.37 8.20
C LEU A 111 0.45 -3.86 9.38
N GLY A 112 -0.13 -4.75 10.18
CA GLY A 112 -0.88 -4.42 11.39
C GLY A 112 -2.31 -3.91 11.16
N ALA A 113 -2.83 -3.98 9.93
CA ALA A 113 -4.24 -3.68 9.64
C ALA A 113 -5.14 -4.84 10.09
N ASN A 114 -6.42 -4.55 10.34
CA ASN A 114 -7.42 -5.58 10.59
C ASN A 114 -7.66 -6.39 9.31
N ALA A 115 -7.47 -7.71 9.38
CA ALA A 115 -7.57 -8.59 8.21
C ALA A 115 -9.01 -8.72 7.69
N LEU A 116 -9.99 -8.74 8.59
CA LEU A 116 -11.41 -8.79 8.23
C LEU A 116 -11.86 -7.52 7.50
N TRP A 117 -11.36 -6.35 7.95
CA TRP A 117 -11.60 -5.08 7.26
C TRP A 117 -11.07 -5.10 5.82
N GLN A 118 -9.86 -5.60 5.60
CA GLN A 118 -9.29 -5.66 4.24
C GLN A 118 -10.10 -6.57 3.32
N ALA A 119 -10.57 -7.72 3.81
CA ALA A 119 -11.43 -8.60 3.06
C ALA A 119 -12.77 -7.93 2.70
N ALA A 120 -13.37 -7.24 3.67
CA ALA A 120 -14.63 -6.52 3.45
C ALA A 120 -14.47 -5.35 2.47
N LEU A 121 -13.35 -4.63 2.50
CA LEU A 121 -13.05 -3.57 1.53
C LEU A 121 -13.03 -4.09 0.09
N LEU A 122 -12.41 -5.25 -0.14
CA LEU A 122 -12.41 -5.87 -1.45
C LEU A 122 -13.83 -6.22 -1.90
N GLU A 123 -14.62 -6.85 -1.01
CA GLU A 123 -16.01 -7.19 -1.33
C GLU A 123 -16.87 -5.96 -1.60
N MET A 124 -16.78 -4.92 -0.79
CA MET A 124 -17.51 -3.66 -1.00
C MET A 124 -17.14 -3.01 -2.34
N TRP A 125 -15.85 -3.05 -2.69
CA TRP A 125 -15.40 -2.54 -3.99
C TRP A 125 -15.98 -3.35 -5.15
N LEU A 126 -15.92 -4.68 -5.09
CA LEU A 126 -16.49 -5.57 -6.13
C LEU A 126 -17.99 -5.37 -6.29
N GLN A 127 -18.72 -5.25 -5.19
CA GLN A 127 -20.16 -4.94 -5.22
C GLN A 127 -20.43 -3.59 -5.87
N THR A 128 -19.64 -2.58 -5.57
CA THR A 128 -19.77 -1.23 -6.18
C THR A 128 -19.49 -1.25 -7.68
N GLN A 129 -18.59 -2.13 -8.14
CA GLN A 129 -18.28 -2.29 -9.56
C GLN A 129 -19.25 -3.23 -10.30
N GLY A 130 -20.24 -3.80 -9.61
CA GLY A 130 -21.20 -4.74 -10.20
C GLY A 130 -20.57 -6.06 -10.63
N VAL A 131 -19.43 -6.44 -10.04
CA VAL A 131 -18.80 -7.74 -10.31
C VAL A 131 -19.59 -8.82 -9.59
N THR A 132 -20.10 -9.78 -10.34
CA THR A 132 -20.89 -10.94 -9.83
C THR A 132 -20.07 -12.20 -9.74
#